data_250fa138bdf0b53e2384f4f84ed6c146
#
_entry.id   250fa138bdf0b53e2384f4f84ed6c146
#
_cell.length_a   1.000
_cell.length_b   1.000
_cell.length_c   1.000
_cell.angle_alpha   90.00
_cell.angle_beta   90.00
_cell.angle_gamma   90.00
#
_symmetry.space_group_name_H-M   'P 1'
#
loop_
_entity.id
_entity.type
_entity.pdbx_description
1 polymer ?
#
loop_
_entity_poly.entity_id
_entity_poly.type
_entity_poly.pdbx_seq_one_letter_code
_entity_poly.pdbx_strand_id
1 'polypeptide(L)'
;QTREHILLARQVGVPAIVVFLNKCDQVDDEELLELVEMEVREVLSKYEFPGDDLPIIKGSALNALTCESGNPDDPDFACIKELMDAVDSYIPTPPRDDTLPFLMPVEDVFTITGRGTVATGRVERGVIKMNEEVEIVGLTDEKKKTVVTGIEMFRKLLDYAEAGDN
;
A
#
# COMPACT_ATOMS: atom_id res chain seq x y z
N GLN A 1 -18.29 1.44 -8.82
CA GLN A 1 -17.20 1.58 -7.83
C GLN A 1 -15.86 1.14 -8.42
N THR A 2 -15.73 -0.06 -9.02
CA THR A 2 -14.47 -0.56 -9.59
C THR A 2 -13.84 0.40 -10.59
N ARG A 3 -14.64 0.97 -11.51
CA ARG A 3 -14.17 1.96 -12.50
C ARG A 3 -13.63 3.23 -11.84
N GLU A 4 -14.30 3.69 -10.80
CA GLU A 4 -13.89 4.89 -10.04
C GLU A 4 -12.57 4.66 -9.30
N HIS A 5 -12.41 3.47 -8.69
CA HIS A 5 -11.16 3.11 -8.02
C HIS A 5 -9.98 2.99 -9.00
N ILE A 6 -10.19 2.39 -10.17
CA ILE A 6 -9.15 2.29 -11.21
C ILE A 6 -8.77 3.68 -11.73
N LEU A 7 -9.77 4.54 -11.99
CA LEU A 7 -9.52 5.93 -12.39
C LEU A 7 -8.69 6.68 -11.33
N LEU A 8 -9.06 6.57 -10.05
CA LEU A 8 -8.33 7.20 -8.97
C LEU A 8 -6.90 6.65 -8.86
N ALA A 9 -6.71 5.35 -8.96
CA ALA A 9 -5.38 4.73 -8.97
C ALA A 9 -4.50 5.31 -10.09
N ARG A 10 -5.07 5.51 -11.29
CA ARG A 10 -4.37 6.15 -12.39
C ARG A 10 -4.01 7.61 -12.10
N GLN A 11 -4.94 8.37 -11.54
CA GLN A 11 -4.73 9.78 -11.20
C GLN A 11 -3.65 10.00 -10.15
N VAL A 12 -3.55 9.13 -9.16
CA VAL A 12 -2.50 9.21 -8.13
C VAL A 12 -1.19 8.54 -8.54
N GLY A 13 -1.11 7.99 -9.77
CA GLY A 13 0.13 7.46 -10.32
C GLY A 13 0.52 6.08 -9.78
N VAL A 14 -0.45 5.23 -9.42
CA VAL A 14 -0.18 3.83 -9.05
C VAL A 14 0.50 3.11 -10.20
N PRO A 15 1.71 2.54 -10.02
CA PRO A 15 2.50 2.00 -11.14
C PRO A 15 2.02 0.64 -11.64
N ALA A 16 1.41 -0.18 -10.78
CA ALA A 16 0.96 -1.52 -11.13
C ALA A 16 -0.26 -1.94 -10.30
N ILE A 17 -1.09 -2.81 -10.85
CA ILE A 17 -2.30 -3.34 -10.21
C ILE A 17 -2.31 -4.85 -10.35
N VAL A 18 -2.65 -5.55 -9.28
CA VAL A 18 -3.04 -6.96 -9.25
C VAL A 18 -4.51 -7.02 -8.87
N VAL A 19 -5.27 -7.87 -9.53
CA VAL A 19 -6.70 -8.00 -9.29
C VAL A 19 -7.02 -9.32 -8.60
N PHE A 20 -7.85 -9.26 -7.56
CA PHE A 20 -8.43 -10.42 -6.92
C PHE A 20 -9.95 -10.41 -7.10
N LEU A 21 -10.49 -11.33 -7.91
CA LEU A 21 -11.93 -11.54 -8.06
C LEU A 21 -12.41 -12.36 -6.87
N ASN A 22 -12.90 -11.65 -5.86
CA ASN A 22 -13.35 -12.27 -4.62
C ASN A 22 -14.78 -12.80 -4.72
N LYS A 23 -15.17 -13.68 -3.79
CA LYS A 23 -16.50 -14.29 -3.65
C LYS A 23 -16.88 -15.23 -4.78
N CYS A 24 -15.91 -15.90 -5.37
CA CYS A 24 -16.18 -16.91 -6.40
C CYS A 24 -16.98 -18.10 -5.87
N ASP A 25 -17.00 -18.33 -4.55
CA ASP A 25 -17.86 -19.29 -3.86
C ASP A 25 -19.37 -19.03 -4.04
N GLN A 26 -19.76 -17.83 -4.45
CA GLN A 26 -21.16 -17.43 -4.66
C GLN A 26 -21.58 -17.52 -6.13
N VAL A 27 -20.72 -17.96 -7.01
CA VAL A 27 -20.97 -18.03 -8.46
C VAL A 27 -20.68 -19.44 -8.93
N ASP A 28 -21.74 -20.15 -9.34
CA ASP A 28 -21.64 -21.51 -9.86
C ASP A 28 -21.39 -21.57 -11.38
N ASP A 29 -21.41 -20.42 -12.04
CA ASP A 29 -21.27 -20.28 -13.49
C ASP A 29 -19.87 -19.75 -13.85
N GLU A 30 -19.05 -20.63 -14.42
CA GLU A 30 -17.68 -20.30 -14.82
C GLU A 30 -17.64 -19.30 -15.98
N GLU A 31 -18.61 -19.35 -16.90
CA GLU A 31 -18.72 -18.41 -18.03
C GLU A 31 -18.97 -16.99 -17.51
N LEU A 32 -19.72 -16.85 -16.43
CA LEU A 32 -19.94 -15.55 -15.79
C LEU A 32 -18.65 -14.99 -15.17
N LEU A 33 -17.82 -15.82 -14.54
CA LEU A 33 -16.54 -15.40 -14.00
C LEU A 33 -15.56 -14.96 -15.10
N GLU A 34 -15.55 -15.64 -16.24
CA GLU A 34 -14.77 -15.25 -17.41
C GLU A 34 -15.23 -13.92 -18.00
N LEU A 35 -16.55 -13.71 -18.08
CA LEU A 35 -17.12 -12.45 -18.55
C LEU A 35 -16.71 -11.27 -17.64
N VAL A 36 -16.81 -11.45 -16.32
CA VAL A 36 -16.40 -10.43 -15.35
C VAL A 36 -14.90 -10.13 -15.48
N GLU A 37 -14.06 -11.15 -15.67
CA GLU A 37 -12.63 -10.96 -15.90
C GLU A 37 -12.38 -10.13 -17.15
N MET A 38 -13.04 -10.45 -18.28
CA MET A 38 -12.91 -9.68 -19.52
C MET A 38 -13.33 -8.22 -19.34
N GLU A 39 -14.44 -7.96 -18.65
CA GLU A 39 -14.89 -6.60 -18.36
C GLU A 39 -13.87 -5.82 -17.52
N VAL A 40 -13.27 -6.46 -16.53
CA VAL A 40 -12.23 -5.84 -15.69
C VAL A 40 -10.99 -5.51 -16.52
N ARG A 41 -10.53 -6.43 -17.38
CA ARG A 41 -9.40 -6.21 -18.31
C ARG A 41 -9.66 -5.05 -19.26
N GLU A 42 -10.86 -4.96 -19.83
CA GLU A 42 -11.27 -3.86 -20.70
C GLU A 42 -11.24 -2.51 -19.97
N VAL A 43 -11.77 -2.47 -18.74
CA VAL A 43 -11.76 -1.25 -17.92
C VAL A 43 -10.34 -0.83 -17.58
N LEU A 44 -9.47 -1.76 -17.20
CA LEU A 44 -8.06 -1.48 -16.90
C LEU A 44 -7.33 -0.94 -18.13
N SER A 45 -7.50 -1.56 -19.28
CA SER A 45 -6.94 -1.11 -20.56
C SER A 45 -7.42 0.30 -20.94
N LYS A 46 -8.70 0.60 -20.71
CA LYS A 46 -9.27 1.93 -20.95
C LYS A 46 -8.61 3.03 -20.11
N TYR A 47 -8.15 2.70 -18.90
CA TYR A 47 -7.44 3.62 -18.02
C TYR A 47 -5.92 3.48 -18.11
N GLU A 48 -5.41 2.92 -19.21
CA GLU A 48 -4.00 2.82 -19.54
C GLU A 48 -3.18 1.93 -18.59
N PHE A 49 -3.80 0.95 -17.95
CA PHE A 49 -3.10 -0.17 -17.33
C PHE A 49 -3.00 -1.32 -18.34
N PRO A 50 -2.00 -2.20 -18.25
CA PRO A 50 -1.84 -3.34 -19.17
C PRO A 50 -2.88 -4.44 -18.87
N GLY A 51 -4.15 -4.17 -19.19
CA GLY A 51 -5.28 -5.04 -18.84
C GLY A 51 -5.16 -6.47 -19.30
N ASP A 52 -4.48 -6.73 -20.44
CA ASP A 52 -4.31 -8.07 -20.98
C ASP A 52 -3.22 -8.88 -20.23
N ASP A 53 -2.19 -8.19 -19.70
CA ASP A 53 -1.00 -8.82 -19.15
C ASP A 53 -0.98 -8.88 -17.61
N LEU A 54 -1.84 -8.09 -16.95
CA LEU A 54 -1.83 -8.06 -15.48
C LEU A 54 -2.44 -9.32 -14.85
N PRO A 55 -1.95 -9.73 -13.68
CA PRO A 55 -2.49 -10.89 -12.96
C PRO A 55 -3.92 -10.63 -12.46
N ILE A 56 -4.82 -11.55 -12.76
CA ILE A 56 -6.17 -11.61 -12.18
C ILE A 56 -6.35 -12.97 -11.53
N ILE A 57 -6.51 -12.98 -10.23
CA ILE A 57 -6.67 -14.18 -9.42
C ILE A 57 -8.15 -14.31 -9.02
N LYS A 58 -8.71 -15.50 -9.16
CA LYS A 58 -10.09 -15.82 -8.76
C LYS A 58 -10.08 -16.60 -7.45
N GLY A 59 -10.99 -16.27 -6.51
CA GLY A 59 -11.04 -17.01 -5.27
C GLY A 59 -12.09 -16.53 -4.27
N SER A 60 -12.08 -17.15 -3.11
CA SER A 60 -12.91 -16.79 -1.97
C SER A 60 -12.04 -16.53 -0.73
N ALA A 61 -11.93 -15.28 -0.36
CA ALA A 61 -11.26 -14.91 0.88
C ALA A 61 -12.00 -15.45 2.13
N LEU A 62 -13.32 -15.67 2.01
CA LEU A 62 -14.11 -16.25 3.10
C LEU A 62 -13.73 -17.70 3.35
N ASN A 63 -13.63 -18.52 2.31
CA ASN A 63 -13.23 -19.92 2.43
C ASN A 63 -11.84 -20.02 3.06
N ALA A 64 -10.89 -19.22 2.59
CA ALA A 64 -9.56 -19.18 3.18
C ALA A 64 -9.58 -18.74 4.67
N LEU A 65 -10.41 -17.75 5.03
CA LEU A 65 -10.51 -17.25 6.41
C LEU A 65 -11.14 -18.28 7.37
N THR A 66 -12.10 -19.05 6.88
CA THR A 66 -12.86 -20.03 7.68
C THR A 66 -12.25 -21.44 7.65
N CYS A 67 -11.21 -21.65 6.85
CA CYS A 67 -10.51 -22.92 6.79
C CYS A 67 -9.78 -23.21 8.10
N GLU A 68 -10.14 -24.31 8.76
CA GLU A 68 -9.58 -24.72 10.05
C GLU A 68 -8.44 -25.75 9.90
N SER A 69 -8.04 -26.08 8.67
CA SER A 69 -7.08 -27.17 8.42
C SER A 69 -5.69 -26.91 9.04
N GLY A 70 -5.31 -25.66 9.21
CA GLY A 70 -3.96 -25.27 9.65
C GLY A 70 -2.84 -25.70 8.70
N ASN A 71 -3.17 -26.30 7.54
CA ASN A 71 -2.23 -26.70 6.51
C ASN A 71 -2.09 -25.61 5.44
N PRO A 72 -0.90 -24.99 5.25
CA PRO A 72 -0.69 -23.96 4.24
C PRO A 72 -0.95 -24.42 2.79
N ASP A 73 -0.90 -25.73 2.53
CA ASP A 73 -1.14 -26.30 1.21
C ASP A 73 -2.59 -26.75 0.98
N ASP A 74 -3.51 -26.35 1.88
CA ASP A 74 -4.92 -26.61 1.71
C ASP A 74 -5.46 -25.89 0.47
N PRO A 75 -6.32 -26.54 -0.35
CA PRO A 75 -6.91 -25.92 -1.52
C PRO A 75 -7.61 -24.58 -1.25
N ASP A 76 -8.18 -24.38 -0.06
CA ASP A 76 -8.84 -23.14 0.32
C ASP A 76 -7.87 -21.96 0.43
N PHE A 77 -6.57 -22.20 0.64
CA PHE A 77 -5.54 -21.18 0.66
C PHE A 77 -4.88 -20.94 -0.69
N ALA A 78 -5.11 -21.79 -1.70
CA ALA A 78 -4.43 -21.74 -2.99
C ALA A 78 -4.56 -20.37 -3.67
N CYS A 79 -5.77 -19.80 -3.69
CA CYS A 79 -6.02 -18.48 -4.29
C CYS A 79 -5.31 -17.34 -3.55
N ILE A 80 -5.15 -17.44 -2.23
CA ILE A 80 -4.43 -16.45 -1.44
C ILE A 80 -2.92 -16.53 -1.69
N LYS A 81 -2.39 -17.75 -1.79
CA LYS A 81 -0.98 -17.96 -2.13
C LYS A 81 -0.68 -17.42 -3.54
N GLU A 82 -1.52 -17.74 -4.51
CA GLU A 82 -1.40 -17.22 -5.88
C GLU A 82 -1.45 -15.69 -5.92
N LEU A 83 -2.34 -15.06 -5.14
CA LEU A 83 -2.38 -13.60 -5.00
C LEU A 83 -1.08 -13.05 -4.45
N MET A 84 -0.52 -13.64 -3.40
CA MET A 84 0.73 -13.18 -2.80
C MET A 84 1.91 -13.37 -3.76
N ASP A 85 1.98 -14.51 -4.45
CA ASP A 85 3.01 -14.78 -5.46
C ASP A 85 2.90 -13.77 -6.64
N ALA A 86 1.68 -13.43 -7.06
CA ALA A 86 1.45 -12.41 -8.07
C ALA A 86 1.87 -11.00 -7.60
N VAL A 87 1.58 -10.64 -6.36
CA VAL A 87 2.04 -9.36 -5.77
C VAL A 87 3.56 -9.30 -5.75
N ASP A 88 4.22 -10.35 -5.25
CA ASP A 88 5.68 -10.39 -5.13
C ASP A 88 6.41 -10.36 -6.48
N SER A 89 5.81 -10.98 -7.51
CA SER A 89 6.43 -11.07 -8.84
C SER A 89 6.08 -9.91 -9.77
N TYR A 90 4.88 -9.35 -9.67
CA TYR A 90 4.38 -8.36 -10.61
C TYR A 90 4.50 -6.91 -10.13
N ILE A 91 4.33 -6.65 -8.82
CA ILE A 91 4.44 -5.31 -8.29
C ILE A 91 5.91 -4.92 -8.12
N PRO A 92 6.41 -3.88 -8.83
CA PRO A 92 7.79 -3.46 -8.66
C PRO A 92 8.04 -2.90 -7.27
N THR A 93 9.15 -3.27 -6.65
CA THR A 93 9.58 -2.65 -5.40
C THR A 93 9.82 -1.15 -5.65
N PRO A 94 9.14 -0.24 -4.92
CA PRO A 94 9.34 1.19 -5.12
C PRO A 94 10.79 1.58 -4.84
N PRO A 95 11.40 2.46 -5.65
CA PRO A 95 12.71 2.99 -5.33
C PRO A 95 12.64 3.83 -4.06
N ARG A 96 13.55 3.59 -3.13
CA ARG A 96 13.74 4.42 -1.93
C ARG A 96 14.85 5.43 -2.20
N ASP A 97 14.54 6.71 -2.08
CA ASP A 97 15.52 7.77 -2.29
C ASP A 97 16.10 8.24 -0.93
N ASP A 98 16.98 7.41 -0.37
CA ASP A 98 17.60 7.62 0.92
C ASP A 98 18.81 8.59 0.85
N THR A 99 19.24 8.96 -0.35
CA THR A 99 20.43 9.80 -0.57
C THR A 99 20.13 11.29 -0.52
N LEU A 100 18.89 11.67 -0.70
CA LEU A 100 18.44 13.06 -0.62
C LEU A 100 18.20 13.51 0.82
N PRO A 101 18.17 14.82 1.07
CA PRO A 101 17.78 15.35 2.36
C PRO A 101 16.39 14.86 2.78
N PHE A 102 16.24 14.53 4.07
CA PHE A 102 14.97 14.08 4.63
C PHE A 102 13.82 15.03 4.30
N LEU A 103 12.70 14.45 3.89
CA LEU A 103 11.45 15.15 3.66
C LEU A 103 10.27 14.26 4.08
N MET A 104 9.43 14.79 4.94
CA MET A 104 8.17 14.17 5.36
C MET A 104 7.05 15.20 5.32
N PRO A 105 6.09 15.10 4.40
CA PRO A 105 4.86 15.88 4.47
C PRO A 105 4.10 15.52 5.75
N VAL A 106 3.70 16.54 6.51
CA VAL A 106 2.93 16.32 7.74
C VAL A 106 1.46 16.13 7.39
N GLU A 107 0.91 14.99 7.75
CA GLU A 107 -0.50 14.63 7.52
C GLU A 107 -1.37 14.94 8.72
N ASP A 108 -0.88 14.66 9.94
CA ASP A 108 -1.59 14.97 11.18
C ASP A 108 -0.63 15.40 12.29
N VAL A 109 -1.15 16.13 13.28
CA VAL A 109 -0.39 16.62 14.43
C VAL A 109 -1.22 16.46 15.70
N PHE A 110 -0.65 15.81 16.71
CA PHE A 110 -1.29 15.66 18.02
C PHE A 110 -0.27 15.80 19.14
N THR A 111 -0.76 16.00 20.36
CA THR A 111 0.09 16.13 21.55
C THR A 111 -0.11 14.94 22.47
N ILE A 112 0.99 14.32 22.86
CA ILE A 112 1.00 13.24 23.86
C ILE A 112 1.55 13.78 25.18
N THR A 113 0.80 13.64 26.27
CA THR A 113 1.25 14.04 27.60
C THR A 113 2.54 13.32 27.96
N GLY A 114 3.58 14.10 28.30
CA GLY A 114 4.91 13.57 28.63
C GLY A 114 5.84 13.28 27.44
N ARG A 115 5.34 13.32 26.21
CA ARG A 115 6.15 13.13 24.99
C ARG A 115 6.23 14.38 24.10
N GLY A 116 5.27 15.30 24.24
CA GLY A 116 5.22 16.53 23.45
C GLY A 116 4.40 16.41 22.18
N THR A 117 4.72 17.24 21.20
CA THR A 117 4.05 17.27 19.90
C THR A 117 4.55 16.15 19.00
N VAL A 118 3.63 15.40 18.42
CA VAL A 118 3.90 14.33 17.46
C VAL A 118 3.32 14.73 16.10
N ALA A 119 4.13 14.63 15.06
CA ALA A 119 3.71 14.79 13.67
C ALA A 119 3.74 13.42 13.00
N THR A 120 2.69 13.10 12.24
CA THR A 120 2.61 11.89 11.42
C THR A 120 2.70 12.21 9.95
N GLY A 121 3.17 11.27 9.16
CA GLY A 121 3.29 11.38 7.72
C GLY A 121 4.18 10.30 7.14
N ARG A 122 4.16 10.17 5.83
CA ARG A 122 5.07 9.27 5.12
C ARG A 122 6.37 9.98 4.81
N VAL A 123 7.48 9.31 5.06
CA VAL A 123 8.80 9.80 4.62
C VAL A 123 8.86 9.70 3.09
N GLU A 124 8.91 10.84 2.41
CA GLU A 124 8.98 10.89 0.94
C GLU A 124 10.39 10.59 0.42
N ARG A 125 11.41 11.02 1.16
CA ARG A 125 12.83 10.82 0.79
C ARG A 125 13.75 11.05 1.98
N GLY A 126 14.95 10.52 1.85
CA GLY A 126 16.01 10.65 2.83
C GLY A 126 15.83 9.76 4.05
N VAL A 127 16.71 9.93 5.00
CA VAL A 127 16.73 9.21 6.27
C VAL A 127 16.75 10.23 7.41
N ILE A 128 16.01 9.95 8.48
CA ILE A 128 16.03 10.73 9.73
C ILE A 128 16.37 9.82 10.89
N LYS A 129 17.24 10.26 11.77
CA LYS A 129 17.61 9.54 13.00
C LYS A 129 17.16 10.28 14.24
N MET A 130 17.06 9.54 15.32
CA MET A 130 16.84 10.17 16.64
C MET A 130 17.93 11.21 16.95
N ASN A 131 17.50 12.30 17.57
CA ASN A 131 18.34 13.45 17.95
C ASN A 131 18.89 14.29 16.79
N GLU A 132 18.44 14.06 15.55
CA GLU A 132 18.75 14.94 14.44
C GLU A 132 17.86 16.18 14.43
N GLU A 133 18.43 17.29 13.94
CA GLU A 133 17.71 18.55 13.76
C GLU A 133 16.92 18.52 12.44
N VAL A 134 15.66 18.91 12.49
CA VAL A 134 14.81 19.10 11.33
C VAL A 134 14.30 20.52 11.24
N GLU A 135 14.02 20.96 10.04
CA GLU A 135 13.43 22.25 9.75
C GLU A 135 11.96 22.06 9.38
N ILE A 136 11.08 22.71 10.14
CA ILE A 136 9.65 22.74 9.84
C ILE A 136 9.41 23.87 8.85
N VAL A 137 8.97 23.49 7.65
CA VAL A 137 8.62 24.42 6.56
C VAL A 137 7.12 24.36 6.29
N GLY A 138 6.54 25.46 5.89
CA GLY A 138 5.09 25.50 5.63
C GLY A 138 4.62 26.83 5.08
N LEU A 139 3.40 27.22 5.45
CA LEU A 139 2.72 28.40 4.93
C LEU A 139 3.28 29.75 5.48
N THR A 140 4.24 29.71 6.39
CA THR A 140 4.90 30.90 6.95
C THR A 140 6.33 31.00 6.46
N ASP A 141 6.84 32.23 6.29
CA ASP A 141 8.22 32.48 5.89
C ASP A 141 9.23 32.16 7.00
N GLU A 142 8.74 31.98 8.23
CA GLU A 142 9.58 31.62 9.39
C GLU A 142 9.88 30.13 9.40
N LYS A 143 11.15 29.80 9.23
CA LYS A 143 11.66 28.45 9.38
C LYS A 143 11.87 28.13 10.85
N LYS A 144 11.21 27.09 11.33
CA LYS A 144 11.38 26.61 12.71
C LYS A 144 12.23 25.36 12.73
N LYS A 145 13.25 25.37 13.57
CA LYS A 145 14.10 24.18 13.80
C LYS A 145 13.68 23.48 15.08
N THR A 146 13.71 22.18 15.04
CA THR A 146 13.46 21.32 16.21
C THR A 146 14.27 20.05 16.10
N VAL A 147 14.34 19.29 17.20
CA VAL A 147 15.06 18.03 17.25
C VAL A 147 14.06 16.89 17.33
N VAL A 148 14.30 15.83 16.57
CA VAL A 148 13.51 14.60 16.60
C VAL A 148 13.86 13.81 17.85
N THR A 149 12.96 13.77 18.82
CA THR A 149 13.18 13.11 20.12
C THR A 149 12.68 11.66 20.15
N GLY A 150 11.95 11.23 19.15
CA GLY A 150 11.45 9.86 19.02
C GLY A 150 10.89 9.59 17.63
N ILE A 151 11.02 8.35 17.18
CA ILE A 151 10.48 7.84 15.95
C ILE A 151 9.71 6.58 16.28
N GLU A 152 8.46 6.47 15.79
CA GLU A 152 7.59 5.33 16.10
C GLU A 152 6.82 4.93 14.84
N MET A 153 6.76 3.63 14.55
CA MET A 153 5.95 3.04 13.49
C MET A 153 5.31 1.75 14.02
N PHE A 154 3.99 1.56 13.79
CA PHE A 154 3.22 0.40 14.30
C PHE A 154 3.40 0.15 15.81
N ARG A 155 3.46 1.22 16.62
CA ARG A 155 3.68 1.19 18.07
C ARG A 155 5.04 0.61 18.49
N LYS A 156 6.02 0.61 17.59
CA LYS A 156 7.41 0.25 17.87
C LYS A 156 8.29 1.47 17.75
N LEU A 157 9.14 1.67 18.74
CA LEU A 157 10.18 2.72 18.70
C LEU A 157 11.26 2.29 17.69
N LEU A 158 11.69 3.23 16.88
CA LEU A 158 12.73 3.06 15.87
C LEU A 158 13.89 4.02 16.15
N ASP A 159 15.10 3.60 15.76
CA ASP A 159 16.29 4.44 15.83
C ASP A 159 16.37 5.44 14.67
N TYR A 160 15.78 5.09 13.54
CA TYR A 160 15.70 5.89 12.33
C TYR A 160 14.44 5.56 11.52
N ALA A 161 14.10 6.47 10.59
CA ALA A 161 13.10 6.22 9.55
C ALA A 161 13.68 6.61 8.19
N GLU A 162 13.24 5.94 7.15
CA GLU A 162 13.74 6.10 5.78
C GLU A 162 12.60 6.27 4.76
N ALA A 163 12.94 6.64 3.53
CA ALA A 163 11.98 6.83 2.46
C ALA A 163 11.01 5.64 2.33
N GLY A 164 9.72 5.93 2.35
CA GLY A 164 8.62 4.95 2.31
C GLY A 164 8.05 4.55 3.67
N ASP A 165 8.70 4.87 4.77
CA ASP A 165 8.17 4.62 6.12
C ASP A 165 7.03 5.59 6.46
N ASN A 166 6.01 5.10 7.19
CA ASN A 166 4.83 5.86 7.61
C ASN A 166 4.57 5.70 9.10
#